data_bab2fd6872a5a8bb5a8199863fa5cd14
#
_entry.id   bab2fd6872a5a8bb5a8199863fa5cd14
#
_cell.length_a   1.000
_cell.length_b   1.000
_cell.length_c   1.000
_cell.angle_alpha   90.00
_cell.angle_beta   90.00
_cell.angle_gamma   90.00
#
_symmetry.space_group_name_H-M   'P 1'
#
loop_
_entity.id
_entity.type
_entity.pdbx_description
1 polymer ?
#
loop_
_entity_poly.entity_id
_entity_poly.type
_entity_poly.pdbx_seq_one_letter_code
_entity_poly.pdbx_strand_id
1 'polypeptide(L)'
;MKKIIVILSILSLTAICNAQTSSTRYFNNEWLEKEVPAEKAKFAQTITQNTDGSVTTELKDLKKNIILEKYRNEEPIGVWVYTWNRDPLYLDYNFQLRYSEEKCNDSIITLPVKNYFENDDNIGYKAPGIASGEINLNLFLAKNLIYPKKATENGIQGDVHITFTITQYGNIENIIVNQGVNILLDKETVRVMRELKFKSPPTVNGKPVNICVSMPVYFKLQG
;
A
#
# COMPACT_ATOMS: atom_id res chain seq x y z
N MET A 1 -76.38 5.07 -26.87
CA MET A 1 -75.50 5.26 -25.70
C MET A 1 -74.32 4.32 -25.83
N LYS A 2 -73.15 4.86 -26.25
CA LYS A 2 -71.89 4.07 -26.38
C LYS A 2 -71.16 4.12 -25.05
N LYS A 3 -70.98 2.97 -24.40
CA LYS A 3 -70.13 2.84 -23.21
C LYS A 3 -68.67 2.88 -23.62
N ILE A 4 -67.92 3.90 -23.16
CA ILE A 4 -66.48 3.97 -23.26
C ILE A 4 -65.90 3.16 -22.10
N ILE A 5 -65.22 2.06 -22.44
CA ILE A 5 -64.45 1.30 -21.50
C ILE A 5 -63.04 1.93 -21.46
N VAL A 6 -62.71 2.61 -20.36
CA VAL A 6 -61.36 3.11 -20.11
C VAL A 6 -60.56 1.93 -19.49
N ILE A 7 -59.66 1.39 -20.31
CA ILE A 7 -58.65 0.41 -19.82
C ILE A 7 -57.57 1.19 -19.14
N LEU A 8 -57.52 1.19 -17.79
CA LEU A 8 -56.41 1.66 -17.00
C LEU A 8 -55.30 0.62 -17.09
N SER A 9 -54.31 0.87 -17.94
CA SER A 9 -53.06 0.09 -17.90
C SER A 9 -52.28 0.48 -16.64
N ILE A 10 -52.32 -0.39 -15.63
CA ILE A 10 -51.41 -0.30 -14.47
C ILE A 10 -50.04 -0.71 -14.97
N LEU A 11 -49.18 0.28 -15.28
CA LEU A 11 -47.76 0.06 -15.40
C LEU A 11 -47.25 -0.28 -13.99
N SER A 12 -47.07 -1.56 -13.71
CA SER A 12 -46.31 -1.99 -12.55
C SER A 12 -44.86 -1.64 -12.78
N LEU A 13 -44.43 -0.51 -12.23
CA LEU A 13 -43.01 -0.18 -12.08
C LEU A 13 -42.45 -1.21 -11.09
N THR A 14 -41.89 -2.32 -11.59
CA THR A 14 -41.04 -3.18 -10.78
C THR A 14 -39.79 -2.40 -10.47
N ALA A 15 -39.74 -1.75 -9.31
CA ALA A 15 -38.52 -1.26 -8.74
C ALA A 15 -37.61 -2.48 -8.56
N ILE A 16 -36.62 -2.62 -9.41
CA ILE A 16 -35.53 -3.57 -9.20
C ILE A 16 -34.77 -3.03 -7.98
N CYS A 17 -35.15 -3.53 -6.82
CA CYS A 17 -34.40 -3.29 -5.58
C CYS A 17 -33.08 -4.05 -5.75
N ASN A 18 -32.03 -3.38 -6.20
CA ASN A 18 -30.68 -3.92 -6.18
C ASN A 18 -30.27 -4.05 -4.70
N ALA A 19 -30.58 -5.19 -4.10
CA ALA A 19 -30.14 -5.48 -2.74
C ALA A 19 -28.63 -5.68 -2.74
N GLN A 20 -27.96 -5.10 -1.78
CA GLN A 20 -26.56 -5.39 -1.52
C GLN A 20 -26.42 -6.87 -1.18
N THR A 21 -25.51 -7.57 -1.89
CA THR A 21 -25.22 -8.99 -1.65
C THR A 21 -23.77 -9.15 -1.26
N SER A 22 -23.47 -10.07 -0.35
CA SER A 22 -22.11 -10.36 0.05
C SER A 22 -21.87 -11.87 0.14
N SER A 23 -20.64 -12.28 -0.18
CA SER A 23 -20.13 -13.63 0.00
C SER A 23 -18.82 -13.59 0.77
N THR A 24 -18.59 -14.55 1.65
CA THR A 24 -17.35 -14.63 2.44
C THR A 24 -16.68 -15.98 2.23
N ARG A 25 -15.39 -15.95 1.96
CA ARG A 25 -14.50 -17.10 1.85
C ARG A 25 -13.48 -17.06 2.99
N TYR A 26 -13.04 -18.21 3.47
CA TYR A 26 -12.23 -18.35 4.66
C TYR A 26 -10.88 -19.01 4.36
N PHE A 27 -9.79 -18.51 4.95
CA PHE A 27 -8.42 -18.92 4.65
C PHE A 27 -7.58 -19.05 5.92
N ASN A 28 -6.53 -19.90 5.86
CA ASN A 28 -5.58 -20.06 6.96
C ASN A 28 -4.36 -19.14 6.87
N ASN A 29 -4.15 -18.50 5.72
CA ASN A 29 -3.08 -17.50 5.51
C ASN A 29 -3.62 -16.28 4.74
N GLU A 30 -2.90 -15.17 4.81
CA GLU A 30 -3.24 -13.90 4.17
C GLU A 30 -3.07 -13.91 2.63
N TRP A 31 -2.39 -14.92 2.08
CA TRP A 31 -2.16 -15.05 0.65
C TRP A 31 -3.30 -15.73 -0.09
N LEU A 32 -4.36 -16.14 0.62
CA LEU A 32 -5.57 -16.77 0.10
C LEU A 32 -5.31 -18.04 -0.74
N GLU A 33 -4.27 -18.82 -0.38
CA GLU A 33 -3.84 -19.96 -1.16
C GLU A 33 -4.77 -21.18 -1.02
N LYS A 34 -5.32 -21.35 0.18
CA LYS A 34 -6.18 -22.51 0.47
C LYS A 34 -7.36 -22.11 1.33
N GLU A 35 -8.55 -22.35 0.81
CA GLU A 35 -9.78 -22.21 1.60
C GLU A 35 -9.87 -23.26 2.70
N VAL A 36 -10.43 -22.86 3.81
CA VAL A 36 -10.68 -23.71 4.98
C VAL A 36 -12.09 -23.43 5.53
N PRO A 37 -12.68 -24.35 6.30
CA PRO A 37 -13.90 -24.08 7.04
C PRO A 37 -13.74 -22.88 7.99
N ALA A 38 -14.83 -22.13 8.21
CA ALA A 38 -14.82 -20.89 8.98
C ALA A 38 -14.21 -21.04 10.38
N GLU A 39 -14.47 -22.17 11.04
CA GLU A 39 -13.96 -22.48 12.39
C GLU A 39 -12.44 -22.71 12.44
N LYS A 40 -11.78 -22.96 11.29
CA LYS A 40 -10.33 -23.13 11.17
C LYS A 40 -9.64 -21.93 10.54
N ALA A 41 -10.41 -20.90 10.19
CA ALA A 41 -9.90 -19.77 9.47
C ALA A 41 -9.14 -18.79 10.38
N LYS A 42 -8.10 -18.18 9.81
CA LYS A 42 -7.41 -17.01 10.39
C LYS A 42 -7.76 -15.73 9.66
N PHE A 43 -8.19 -15.84 8.40
CA PHE A 43 -8.52 -14.73 7.52
C PHE A 43 -9.86 -14.97 6.83
N ALA A 44 -10.58 -13.89 6.57
CA ALA A 44 -11.80 -13.90 5.79
C ALA A 44 -11.72 -12.88 4.65
N GLN A 45 -12.04 -13.31 3.44
CA GLN A 45 -12.23 -12.43 2.30
C GLN A 45 -13.74 -12.28 2.06
N THR A 46 -14.24 -11.06 2.17
CA THR A 46 -15.65 -10.75 1.88
C THR A 46 -15.74 -9.93 0.59
N ILE A 47 -16.55 -10.40 -0.34
CA ILE A 47 -16.86 -9.71 -1.59
C ILE A 47 -18.31 -9.24 -1.50
N THR A 48 -18.51 -7.93 -1.66
CA THR A 48 -19.81 -7.27 -1.57
C THR A 48 -20.12 -6.58 -2.90
N GLN A 49 -21.25 -6.94 -3.50
CA GLN A 49 -21.85 -6.17 -4.59
C GLN A 49 -22.71 -5.07 -4.00
N ASN A 50 -22.34 -3.82 -4.24
CA ASN A 50 -23.02 -2.64 -3.72
C ASN A 50 -24.22 -2.27 -4.60
N THR A 51 -25.14 -1.52 -4.04
CA THR A 51 -26.35 -1.06 -4.74
C THR A 51 -26.06 -0.10 -5.90
N ASP A 52 -24.90 0.54 -5.92
CA ASP A 52 -24.40 1.41 -6.98
C ASP A 52 -23.69 0.64 -8.12
N GLY A 53 -23.69 -0.70 -8.06
CA GLY A 53 -23.04 -1.56 -9.03
C GLY A 53 -21.54 -1.77 -8.80
N SER A 54 -20.93 -1.08 -7.85
CA SER A 54 -19.54 -1.31 -7.49
C SER A 54 -19.36 -2.61 -6.69
N VAL A 55 -18.16 -3.20 -6.76
CA VAL A 55 -17.77 -4.39 -5.99
C VAL A 55 -16.76 -3.99 -4.94
N THR A 56 -17.02 -4.27 -3.68
CA THR A 56 -16.07 -4.08 -2.58
C THR A 56 -15.51 -5.44 -2.16
N THR A 57 -14.19 -5.56 -2.07
CA THR A 57 -13.50 -6.74 -1.53
C THR A 57 -12.74 -6.34 -0.28
N GLU A 58 -12.95 -7.07 0.82
CA GLU A 58 -12.24 -6.86 2.07
C GLU A 58 -11.52 -8.14 2.50
N LEU A 59 -10.25 -8.03 2.91
CA LEU A 59 -9.53 -9.09 3.60
C LEU A 59 -9.39 -8.72 5.07
N LYS A 60 -9.82 -9.61 5.95
CA LYS A 60 -9.83 -9.40 7.40
C LYS A 60 -8.99 -10.46 8.13
N ASP A 61 -8.16 -10.04 9.06
CA ASP A 61 -7.56 -10.90 10.08
C ASP A 61 -8.61 -11.15 11.19
N LEU A 62 -9.07 -12.38 11.30
CA LEU A 62 -10.14 -12.75 12.25
C LEU A 62 -9.66 -12.75 13.70
N LYS A 63 -8.39 -13.04 13.94
CA LYS A 63 -7.81 -13.05 15.29
C LYS A 63 -7.63 -11.63 15.85
N LYS A 64 -7.14 -10.72 15.02
CA LYS A 64 -6.92 -9.32 15.40
C LYS A 64 -8.16 -8.45 15.22
N ASN A 65 -9.17 -8.96 14.48
CA ASN A 65 -10.40 -8.25 14.11
C ASN A 65 -10.13 -6.93 13.35
N ILE A 66 -9.15 -6.94 12.47
CA ILE A 66 -8.76 -5.77 11.65
C ILE A 66 -8.93 -6.08 10.16
N ILE A 67 -9.28 -5.06 9.37
CA ILE A 67 -9.26 -5.13 7.91
C ILE A 67 -7.81 -4.91 7.47
N LEU A 68 -7.27 -5.91 6.77
CA LEU A 68 -5.92 -5.85 6.21
C LEU A 68 -5.92 -5.13 4.86
N GLU A 69 -6.91 -5.42 4.03
CA GLU A 69 -7.02 -4.93 2.66
C GLU A 69 -8.46 -4.59 2.33
N LYS A 70 -8.65 -3.55 1.52
CA LYS A 70 -9.96 -3.18 1.01
C LYS A 70 -9.85 -2.62 -0.40
N TYR A 71 -10.70 -3.11 -1.30
CA TYR A 71 -10.76 -2.69 -2.70
C TYR A 71 -12.16 -2.24 -3.09
N ARG A 72 -12.25 -1.37 -4.08
CA ARG A 72 -13.49 -1.08 -4.80
C ARG A 72 -13.20 -1.21 -6.29
N ASN A 73 -13.94 -2.10 -6.99
CA ASN A 73 -13.71 -2.42 -8.39
C ASN A 73 -12.22 -2.73 -8.69
N GLU A 74 -11.60 -3.59 -7.84
CA GLU A 74 -10.18 -3.97 -7.90
C GLU A 74 -9.17 -2.87 -7.56
N GLU A 75 -9.60 -1.63 -7.36
CA GLU A 75 -8.75 -0.52 -6.93
C GLU A 75 -8.64 -0.48 -5.40
N PRO A 76 -7.45 -0.36 -4.84
CA PRO A 76 -7.27 -0.29 -3.39
C PRO A 76 -7.86 1.01 -2.84
N ILE A 77 -8.54 0.92 -1.70
CA ILE A 77 -9.14 2.06 -1.01
C ILE A 77 -8.88 2.02 0.50
N GLY A 78 -8.87 3.19 1.11
CA GLY A 78 -8.76 3.34 2.55
C GLY A 78 -7.37 3.09 3.11
N VAL A 79 -7.29 2.92 4.41
CA VAL A 79 -6.04 2.64 5.13
C VAL A 79 -5.95 1.14 5.40
N TRP A 80 -4.87 0.53 4.96
CA TRP A 80 -4.60 -0.88 5.18
C TRP A 80 -3.63 -1.05 6.34
N VAL A 81 -3.87 -2.05 7.17
CA VAL A 81 -3.07 -2.31 8.35
C VAL A 81 -2.47 -3.70 8.27
N TYR A 82 -1.15 -3.75 8.22
CA TYR A 82 -0.40 -5.00 8.33
C TYR A 82 0.38 -5.02 9.65
N THR A 83 0.63 -6.19 10.18
CA THR A 83 1.52 -6.36 11.31
C THR A 83 2.78 -7.07 10.86
N TRP A 84 3.90 -6.39 10.95
CA TRP A 84 5.22 -6.96 10.71
C TRP A 84 6.01 -6.92 12.00
N ASN A 85 6.54 -8.06 12.46
CA ASN A 85 7.34 -8.15 13.69
C ASN A 85 6.74 -7.41 14.91
N ARG A 86 5.41 -7.47 15.08
CA ARG A 86 4.58 -6.82 16.11
C ARG A 86 4.30 -5.33 15.91
N ASP A 87 4.90 -4.67 14.92
CA ASP A 87 4.60 -3.27 14.62
C ASP A 87 3.50 -3.16 13.55
N PRO A 88 2.51 -2.28 13.71
CA PRO A 88 1.52 -2.01 12.68
C PRO A 88 2.18 -1.28 11.51
N LEU A 89 1.89 -1.72 10.31
CA LEU A 89 2.20 -1.04 9.07
C LEU A 89 0.91 -0.47 8.50
N TYR A 90 0.91 0.80 8.17
CA TYR A 90 -0.21 1.48 7.55
C TYR A 90 0.14 1.79 6.09
N LEU A 91 -0.67 1.31 5.14
CA LEU A 91 -0.66 1.72 3.75
C LEU A 91 -1.92 2.54 3.49
N ASP A 92 -1.75 3.82 3.17
CA ASP A 92 -2.88 4.72 2.90
C ASP A 92 -3.14 4.80 1.39
N TYR A 93 -4.25 4.21 0.96
CA TYR A 93 -4.74 4.22 -0.41
C TYR A 93 -5.86 5.24 -0.64
N ASN A 94 -5.99 6.25 0.21
CA ASN A 94 -6.91 7.35 -0.04
C ASN A 94 -6.44 8.18 -1.23
N PHE A 95 -7.00 7.92 -2.38
CA PHE A 95 -6.62 8.45 -3.70
C PHE A 95 -6.61 9.97 -3.85
N GLN A 96 -7.11 10.72 -2.90
CA GLN A 96 -7.07 12.20 -2.94
C GLN A 96 -5.72 12.79 -2.52
N LEU A 97 -4.78 11.94 -2.07
CA LEU A 97 -3.45 12.36 -1.62
C LEU A 97 -2.32 11.85 -2.54
N ARG A 98 -2.64 11.62 -3.81
CA ARG A 98 -1.62 11.45 -4.84
C ARG A 98 -0.87 12.76 -4.99
N TYR A 99 0.41 12.74 -4.58
CA TYR A 99 1.29 13.91 -4.58
C TYR A 99 0.94 15.02 -3.58
N SER A 100 1.33 14.86 -2.34
CA SER A 100 1.76 16.00 -1.57
C SER A 100 3.13 15.68 -0.96
N GLU A 101 4.11 16.49 -1.31
CA GLU A 101 5.36 16.62 -0.57
C GLU A 101 5.10 16.98 0.91
N GLU A 102 3.87 17.34 1.24
CA GLU A 102 3.37 17.79 2.54
C GLU A 102 3.25 16.72 3.63
N LYS A 103 3.47 15.45 3.35
CA LYS A 103 3.40 14.40 4.41
C LYS A 103 4.69 14.20 5.18
N CYS A 104 5.72 14.88 4.83
CA CYS A 104 6.87 15.01 5.70
C CYS A 104 6.59 16.15 6.68
N ASN A 105 6.32 15.80 7.94
CA ASN A 105 6.04 16.72 9.05
C ASN A 105 6.95 17.96 8.99
N ASP A 106 6.43 19.16 9.31
CA ASP A 106 7.12 20.47 9.28
C ASP A 106 8.47 20.56 10.02
N SER A 107 8.79 19.53 10.82
CA SER A 107 10.07 19.36 11.52
C SER A 107 11.16 18.69 10.66
N ILE A 108 10.86 18.34 9.40
CA ILE A 108 11.76 17.60 8.53
C ILE A 108 12.37 18.55 7.51
N ILE A 109 13.69 18.61 7.49
CA ILE A 109 14.42 19.48 6.57
C ILE A 109 14.33 18.89 5.16
N THR A 110 13.69 19.60 4.23
CA THR A 110 13.85 19.36 2.80
C THR A 110 15.18 19.93 2.37
N LEU A 111 16.13 19.08 2.06
CA LEU A 111 17.46 19.53 1.62
C LEU A 111 17.48 19.67 0.10
N PRO A 112 18.15 20.68 -0.45
CA PRO A 112 18.32 20.85 -1.89
C PRO A 112 19.38 19.89 -2.46
N VAL A 113 19.33 18.61 -2.07
CA VAL A 113 20.24 17.56 -2.56
C VAL A 113 19.61 16.84 -3.74
N LYS A 114 20.43 16.50 -4.73
CA LYS A 114 19.99 15.70 -5.89
C LYS A 114 19.69 14.25 -5.50
N ASN A 115 20.43 13.73 -4.52
CA ASN A 115 20.30 12.36 -4.06
C ASN A 115 20.57 12.29 -2.56
N TYR A 116 19.59 11.90 -1.78
CA TYR A 116 19.72 11.75 -0.32
C TYR A 116 20.66 10.62 0.12
N PHE A 117 21.10 9.77 -0.79
CA PHE A 117 22.04 8.67 -0.53
C PHE A 117 23.46 8.95 -1.03
N GLU A 118 23.74 10.20 -1.39
CA GLU A 118 25.06 10.68 -1.78
C GLU A 118 25.44 11.92 -0.95
N ASN A 119 26.73 12.06 -0.68
CA ASN A 119 27.23 13.26 0.02
C ASN A 119 27.13 14.50 -0.86
N ASP A 120 26.82 15.62 -0.24
CA ASP A 120 26.90 16.94 -0.88
C ASP A 120 27.70 17.89 0.01
N ASP A 121 28.98 18.07 -0.35
CA ASP A 121 29.90 18.91 0.42
C ASP A 121 29.58 20.41 0.32
N ASN A 122 28.85 20.87 -0.71
CA ASN A 122 28.47 22.27 -0.85
C ASN A 122 27.55 22.74 0.28
N ILE A 123 26.73 21.83 0.83
CA ILE A 123 25.84 22.14 1.96
C ILE A 123 26.25 21.40 3.23
N GLY A 124 27.40 20.75 3.23
CA GLY A 124 27.90 19.96 4.36
C GLY A 124 27.05 18.72 4.66
N TYR A 125 26.32 18.21 3.66
CA TYR A 125 25.49 17.02 3.82
C TYR A 125 26.30 15.73 3.71
N LYS A 126 26.11 14.84 4.68
CA LYS A 126 26.59 13.46 4.63
C LYS A 126 25.42 12.51 4.63
N ALA A 127 25.41 11.64 3.63
CA ALA A 127 24.37 10.64 3.44
C ALA A 127 24.38 9.58 4.58
N PRO A 128 23.21 8.97 4.89
CA PRO A 128 23.14 7.89 5.86
C PRO A 128 23.89 6.66 5.36
N GLY A 129 24.66 6.03 6.24
CA GLY A 129 25.39 4.81 5.91
C GLY A 129 24.53 3.57 6.08
N ILE A 130 24.36 2.75 5.02
CA ILE A 130 23.58 1.51 5.06
C ILE A 130 24.28 0.47 5.96
N ALA A 131 23.54 -0.17 6.86
CA ALA A 131 24.12 -1.07 7.88
C ALA A 131 24.64 -2.39 7.30
N SER A 132 23.99 -2.91 6.26
CA SER A 132 24.37 -4.15 5.56
C SER A 132 25.64 -4.01 4.69
N GLY A 133 26.18 -2.79 4.60
CA GLY A 133 27.46 -2.52 3.93
C GLY A 133 27.34 -2.25 2.43
N GLU A 134 26.13 -2.20 1.87
CA GLU A 134 25.93 -1.74 0.50
C GLU A 134 26.31 -0.28 0.37
N ILE A 135 26.96 0.04 -0.77
CA ILE A 135 27.44 1.40 -1.06
C ILE A 135 26.31 2.38 -1.39
N ASN A 136 25.16 1.86 -1.81
CA ASN A 136 23.98 2.68 -2.09
C ASN A 136 22.67 1.86 -1.95
N LEU A 137 21.55 2.59 -1.90
CA LEU A 137 20.22 2.01 -1.74
C LEU A 137 19.82 1.09 -2.91
N ASN A 138 20.18 1.41 -4.14
CA ASN A 138 19.83 0.59 -5.29
C ASN A 138 20.42 -0.83 -5.19
N LEU A 139 21.66 -0.93 -4.70
CA LEU A 139 22.30 -2.23 -4.48
C LEU A 139 21.63 -3.00 -3.34
N PHE A 140 21.23 -2.31 -2.26
CA PHE A 140 20.44 -2.91 -1.20
C PHE A 140 19.11 -3.46 -1.74
N LEU A 141 18.36 -2.66 -2.50
CA LEU A 141 17.11 -3.09 -3.11
C LEU A 141 17.32 -4.27 -4.06
N ALA A 142 18.31 -4.21 -4.94
CA ALA A 142 18.60 -5.29 -5.88
C ALA A 142 18.90 -6.65 -5.21
N LYS A 143 19.45 -6.63 -4.00
CA LYS A 143 19.76 -7.85 -3.23
C LYS A 143 18.58 -8.35 -2.40
N ASN A 144 17.73 -7.45 -1.91
CA ASN A 144 16.74 -7.79 -0.89
C ASN A 144 15.29 -7.73 -1.39
N LEU A 145 15.05 -7.13 -2.57
CA LEU A 145 13.73 -7.08 -3.20
C LEU A 145 13.38 -8.47 -3.76
N ILE A 146 12.25 -8.99 -3.33
CA ILE A 146 11.73 -10.28 -3.80
C ILE A 146 10.55 -10.02 -4.71
N TYR A 147 10.65 -10.40 -5.98
CA TYR A 147 9.50 -10.26 -6.88
C TYR A 147 8.42 -11.27 -6.48
N PRO A 148 7.20 -10.81 -6.11
CA PRO A 148 6.14 -11.73 -5.69
C PRO A 148 5.76 -12.69 -6.81
N LYS A 149 5.73 -13.99 -6.53
CA LYS A 149 5.45 -15.03 -7.53
C LYS A 149 4.15 -14.80 -8.30
N LYS A 150 3.06 -14.46 -7.59
CA LYS A 150 1.78 -14.14 -8.22
C LYS A 150 1.85 -12.91 -9.13
N ALA A 151 2.66 -11.92 -8.81
CA ALA A 151 2.85 -10.75 -9.68
C ALA A 151 3.60 -11.16 -10.97
N THR A 152 4.63 -11.99 -10.85
CA THR A 152 5.34 -12.56 -12.01
C THR A 152 4.42 -13.36 -12.91
N GLU A 153 3.64 -14.29 -12.32
CA GLU A 153 2.70 -15.16 -13.06
C GLU A 153 1.61 -14.36 -13.81
N ASN A 154 1.24 -13.18 -13.31
CA ASN A 154 0.23 -12.32 -13.91
C ASN A 154 0.82 -11.16 -14.73
N GLY A 155 2.14 -11.11 -14.94
CA GLY A 155 2.78 -10.05 -15.72
C GLY A 155 2.71 -8.67 -15.09
N ILE A 156 2.46 -8.57 -13.76
CA ILE A 156 2.31 -7.30 -13.05
C ILE A 156 3.68 -6.69 -12.82
N GLN A 157 3.93 -5.51 -13.38
CA GLN A 157 5.17 -4.75 -13.26
C GLN A 157 4.87 -3.24 -13.21
N GLY A 158 5.82 -2.43 -12.75
CA GLY A 158 5.67 -0.98 -12.67
C GLY A 158 6.51 -0.37 -11.56
N ASP A 159 6.31 0.92 -11.29
CA ASP A 159 7.08 1.71 -10.36
C ASP A 159 6.21 2.07 -9.15
N VAL A 160 6.57 1.57 -7.98
CA VAL A 160 5.89 1.91 -6.71
C VAL A 160 6.58 3.14 -6.12
N HIS A 161 5.86 4.25 -6.04
CA HIS A 161 6.39 5.49 -5.44
C HIS A 161 6.11 5.51 -3.94
N ILE A 162 7.16 5.72 -3.17
CA ILE A 162 7.10 5.78 -1.70
C ILE A 162 7.71 7.08 -1.17
N THR A 163 7.22 7.49 -0.01
CA THR A 163 7.84 8.51 0.83
C THR A 163 8.09 7.92 2.21
N PHE A 164 9.22 8.26 2.81
CA PHE A 164 9.58 7.85 4.16
C PHE A 164 10.54 8.84 4.82
N THR A 165 10.60 8.77 6.13
CA THR A 165 11.53 9.58 6.94
C THR A 165 12.75 8.75 7.34
N ILE A 166 13.95 9.30 7.15
CA ILE A 166 15.17 8.80 7.82
C ILE A 166 15.42 9.72 9.00
N THR A 167 15.34 9.19 10.20
CA THR A 167 15.49 9.98 11.42
C THR A 167 16.94 10.28 11.74
N GLN A 168 17.17 11.28 12.58
CA GLN A 168 18.49 11.61 13.15
C GLN A 168 19.14 10.46 13.95
N TYR A 169 18.39 9.38 14.20
CA TYR A 169 18.89 8.16 14.85
C TYR A 169 19.19 7.03 13.86
N GLY A 170 18.98 7.26 12.54
CA GLY A 170 19.17 6.27 11.50
C GLY A 170 18.02 5.25 11.37
N ASN A 171 16.85 5.54 11.95
CA ASN A 171 15.65 4.71 11.77
C ASN A 171 14.84 5.18 10.55
N ILE A 172 14.14 4.22 9.94
CA ILE A 172 13.11 4.55 8.93
C ILE A 172 11.75 4.60 9.64
N GLU A 173 11.02 5.68 9.39
CA GLU A 173 9.70 5.94 9.93
C GLU A 173 8.77 6.47 8.82
N ASN A 174 7.46 6.43 9.05
CA ASN A 174 6.44 7.02 8.18
C ASN A 174 6.55 6.57 6.71
N ILE A 175 6.71 5.25 6.47
CA ILE A 175 6.71 4.71 5.12
C ILE A 175 5.29 4.81 4.55
N ILE A 176 5.14 5.53 3.44
CA ILE A 176 3.87 5.78 2.74
C ILE A 176 4.03 5.37 1.29
N VAL A 177 3.10 4.57 0.77
CA VAL A 177 2.97 4.32 -0.67
C VAL A 177 2.14 5.46 -1.26
N ASN A 178 2.80 6.38 -1.97
CA ASN A 178 2.13 7.54 -2.58
C ASN A 178 1.42 7.16 -3.87
N GLN A 179 2.04 6.25 -4.64
CA GLN A 179 1.48 5.69 -5.86
C GLN A 179 1.85 4.21 -5.92
N GLY A 180 0.85 3.36 -5.74
CA GLY A 180 0.99 1.92 -5.89
C GLY A 180 0.82 1.48 -7.34
N VAL A 181 1.25 0.25 -7.62
CA VAL A 181 1.00 -0.45 -8.88
C VAL A 181 -0.01 -1.56 -8.65
N ASN A 182 0.27 -2.38 -7.68
CA ASN A 182 -0.56 -3.51 -7.26
C ASN A 182 -0.14 -3.89 -5.85
N ILE A 183 -1.11 -4.36 -5.06
CA ILE A 183 -0.88 -4.69 -3.65
C ILE A 183 0.31 -5.61 -3.40
N LEU A 184 0.58 -6.55 -4.31
CA LEU A 184 1.71 -7.48 -4.15
C LEU A 184 3.05 -6.74 -4.23
N LEU A 185 3.19 -5.80 -5.16
CA LEU A 185 4.39 -4.99 -5.32
C LEU A 185 4.50 -3.94 -4.22
N ASP A 186 3.38 -3.34 -3.83
CA ASP A 186 3.31 -2.32 -2.78
C ASP A 186 3.72 -2.92 -1.42
N LYS A 187 3.21 -4.10 -1.06
CA LYS A 187 3.60 -4.85 0.14
C LYS A 187 5.08 -5.19 0.15
N GLU A 188 5.60 -5.69 -0.96
CA GLU A 188 7.01 -6.04 -1.07
C GLU A 188 7.91 -4.81 -0.93
N THR A 189 7.52 -3.69 -1.54
CA THR A 189 8.22 -2.42 -1.38
C THR A 189 8.31 -2.02 0.08
N VAL A 190 7.20 -2.05 0.80
CA VAL A 190 7.20 -1.68 2.22
C VAL A 190 7.99 -2.69 3.06
N ARG A 191 7.89 -4.00 2.77
CA ARG A 191 8.68 -5.03 3.44
C ARG A 191 10.17 -4.74 3.33
N VAL A 192 10.68 -4.55 2.11
CA VAL A 192 12.12 -4.35 1.89
C VAL A 192 12.60 -3.04 2.51
N MET A 193 11.79 -1.99 2.48
CA MET A 193 12.15 -0.71 3.12
C MET A 193 12.23 -0.81 4.64
N ARG A 194 11.44 -1.66 5.28
CA ARG A 194 11.52 -1.91 6.71
C ARG A 194 12.75 -2.70 7.15
N GLU A 195 13.31 -3.49 6.26
CA GLU A 195 14.56 -4.21 6.50
C GLU A 195 15.79 -3.32 6.34
N LEU A 196 15.64 -2.18 5.64
CA LEU A 196 16.71 -1.22 5.48
C LEU A 196 17.03 -0.56 6.83
N LYS A 197 18.30 -0.64 7.22
CA LYS A 197 18.83 -0.03 8.43
C LYS A 197 20.07 0.80 8.12
N PHE A 198 20.23 1.87 8.86
CA PHE A 198 21.41 2.72 8.73
C PHE A 198 22.33 2.55 9.94
N LYS A 199 23.63 2.43 9.70
CA LYS A 199 24.68 2.45 10.73
C LYS A 199 25.01 3.86 11.21
N SER A 200 24.69 4.84 10.37
CA SER A 200 24.88 6.26 10.68
C SER A 200 23.71 7.07 10.11
N PRO A 201 23.19 8.06 10.84
CA PRO A 201 22.13 8.94 10.35
C PRO A 201 22.66 9.91 9.28
N PRO A 202 21.75 10.56 8.53
CA PRO A 202 22.12 11.71 7.71
C PRO A 202 22.55 12.88 8.59
N THR A 203 23.55 13.65 8.12
CA THR A 203 24.02 14.82 8.86
C THR A 203 24.15 16.04 7.95
N VAL A 204 23.96 17.23 8.54
CA VAL A 204 24.28 18.52 7.91
C VAL A 204 25.27 19.25 8.81
N ASN A 205 26.44 19.62 8.26
CA ASN A 205 27.54 20.23 9.02
C ASN A 205 27.87 19.43 10.31
N GLY A 206 27.87 18.11 10.20
CA GLY A 206 28.17 17.18 11.30
C GLY A 206 27.05 16.97 12.31
N LYS A 207 25.89 17.65 12.18
CA LYS A 207 24.73 17.48 13.07
C LYS A 207 23.75 16.50 12.45
N PRO A 208 23.30 15.46 13.18
CA PRO A 208 22.25 14.56 12.73
C PRO A 208 20.94 15.29 12.44
N VAL A 209 20.27 14.91 11.35
CA VAL A 209 19.02 15.56 10.92
C VAL A 209 17.98 14.48 10.53
N ASN A 210 16.70 14.84 10.60
CA ASN A 210 15.65 14.05 9.99
C ASN A 210 15.50 14.50 8.53
N ILE A 211 15.43 13.56 7.60
CA ILE A 211 15.19 13.84 6.19
C ILE A 211 13.97 13.07 5.68
N CYS A 212 13.23 13.69 4.78
CA CYS A 212 12.17 13.05 4.04
C CYS A 212 12.67 12.67 2.66
N VAL A 213 12.47 11.42 2.30
CA VAL A 213 12.90 10.85 1.02
C VAL A 213 11.68 10.39 0.25
N SER A 214 11.54 10.83 -0.99
CA SER A 214 10.55 10.33 -1.93
C SER A 214 11.26 9.68 -3.11
N MET A 215 10.89 8.44 -3.45
CA MET A 215 11.56 7.69 -4.52
C MET A 215 10.66 6.61 -5.12
N PRO A 216 10.91 6.21 -6.39
CA PRO A 216 10.33 5.02 -6.98
C PRO A 216 11.12 3.77 -6.60
N VAL A 217 10.40 2.65 -6.46
CA VAL A 217 10.94 1.28 -6.43
C VAL A 217 10.48 0.55 -7.67
N TYR A 218 11.42 0.11 -8.50
CA TYR A 218 11.16 -0.42 -9.83
C TYR A 218 10.95 -1.93 -9.81
N PHE A 219 9.82 -2.39 -10.32
CA PHE A 219 9.55 -3.79 -10.59
C PHE A 219 9.48 -4.03 -12.10
N LYS A 220 10.49 -4.70 -12.64
CA LYS A 220 10.57 -5.04 -14.08
C LYS A 220 10.74 -6.54 -14.24
N LEU A 221 9.91 -7.13 -15.08
CA LEU A 221 10.07 -8.50 -15.50
C LEU A 221 11.17 -8.58 -16.56
N GLN A 222 12.08 -9.52 -16.40
CA GLN A 222 13.04 -9.83 -17.46
C GLN A 222 12.29 -10.61 -18.53
N GLY A 223 12.31 -10.09 -19.77
CA GLY A 223 11.77 -10.77 -20.96
C GLY A 223 12.69 -11.90 -21.42
#